data_e25b835d06b3468fe39f1327fd1145cb
#
_entry.id   e25b835d06b3468fe39f1327fd1145cb
#
_cell.length_a   1.000
_cell.length_b   1.000
_cell.length_c   1.000
_cell.angle_alpha   90.00
_cell.angle_beta   90.00
_cell.angle_gamma   90.00
#
_symmetry.space_group_name_H-M   'P 1'
#
loop_
_entity.id
_entity.type
_entity.pdbx_description
1 polymer ?
#
loop_
_entity_poly.entity_id
_entity_poly.type
_entity_poly.pdbx_seq_one_letter_code
_entity_poly.pdbx_strand_id
1 'polypeptide(L)'
;MRRFLFCLVQSLLLISAAAISFANAQPATRALRDFDLPGRWAVECTRPASPLNEHSLFSLTSVGMAWVLNDFGPDYDGMVYRIVDAKRVAPDKLSLRQVLTTDDSVVLDMVIMKDSERIRIWSSQTADGNVLVREGTIASGNDQRTRWAGRCGERRAMQPGSPLE
;
A
#
# COMPACT_ATOMS: atom_id res chain seq x y z
N MET A 1 33.40 57.68 6.60
CA MET A 1 33.21 56.57 5.65
C MET A 1 33.42 55.19 6.32
N ARG A 2 32.84 54.89 7.47
CA ARG A 2 33.06 53.55 8.14
C ARG A 2 31.77 52.88 8.61
N ARG A 3 30.61 53.37 8.23
CA ARG A 3 29.29 52.85 8.70
C ARG A 3 28.47 52.12 7.62
N PHE A 4 28.93 52.05 6.37
CA PHE A 4 28.16 51.42 5.29
C PHE A 4 28.59 49.98 5.00
N LEU A 5 29.66 49.46 5.60
CA LEU A 5 30.17 48.11 5.30
C LEU A 5 29.55 47.00 6.17
N PHE A 6 28.85 47.37 7.25
CA PHE A 6 28.31 46.39 8.22
C PHE A 6 26.91 45.85 7.87
N CYS A 7 26.17 46.53 7.00
CA CYS A 7 24.80 46.05 6.63
C CYS A 7 24.76 45.01 5.50
N LEU A 8 25.84 44.87 4.75
CA LEU A 8 25.87 43.94 3.57
C LEU A 8 26.23 42.48 3.95
N VAL A 9 26.82 42.26 5.12
CA VAL A 9 27.23 40.91 5.56
C VAL A 9 26.12 40.18 6.26
N GLN A 10 25.13 40.86 6.86
CA GLN A 10 24.02 40.22 7.57
C GLN A 10 22.90 39.73 6.64
N SER A 11 22.83 40.15 5.40
CA SER A 11 21.77 39.71 4.46
C SER A 11 22.09 38.40 3.73
N LEU A 12 23.30 37.89 3.81
CA LEU A 12 23.70 36.63 3.14
C LEU A 12 23.52 35.35 3.98
N LEU A 13 23.21 35.48 5.27
CA LEU A 13 23.12 34.33 6.18
C LEU A 13 21.71 33.77 6.36
N LEU A 14 20.69 34.38 5.75
CA LEU A 14 19.28 33.96 5.92
C LEU A 14 18.71 33.11 4.78
N ILE A 15 19.48 32.75 3.77
CA ILE A 15 18.98 31.98 2.60
C ILE A 15 19.28 30.48 2.73
N SER A 16 19.95 30.02 3.77
CA SER A 16 20.42 28.61 3.86
C SER A 16 19.51 27.67 4.64
N ALA A 17 18.33 28.07 5.10
CA ALA A 17 17.49 27.23 5.97
C ALA A 17 16.22 26.65 5.32
N ALA A 18 15.96 26.89 4.05
CA ALA A 18 14.71 26.45 3.40
C ALA A 18 14.86 25.25 2.45
N ALA A 19 16.00 24.58 2.43
CA ALA A 19 16.28 23.50 1.48
C ALA A 19 16.33 22.11 2.12
N ILE A 20 15.58 21.85 3.18
CA ILE A 20 15.58 20.50 3.77
C ILE A 20 14.16 20.14 4.17
N SER A 21 13.45 19.48 3.32
CA SER A 21 12.38 18.54 3.69
C SER A 21 11.70 17.89 2.47
N PHE A 22 12.42 17.61 1.38
CA PHE A 22 12.01 16.56 0.45
C PHE A 22 12.68 15.23 0.80
N ALA A 23 12.83 14.98 2.11
CA ALA A 23 13.38 13.74 2.61
C ALA A 23 12.32 12.65 2.54
N ASN A 24 12.46 11.76 1.54
CA ASN A 24 12.10 10.36 1.63
C ASN A 24 10.62 9.97 1.79
N ALA A 25 9.70 10.51 1.00
CA ALA A 25 8.58 9.69 0.58
C ALA A 25 9.17 8.62 -0.36
N GLN A 26 9.55 7.45 0.15
CA GLN A 26 9.83 6.32 -0.72
C GLN A 26 8.57 6.13 -1.56
N PRO A 27 8.66 6.14 -2.92
CA PRO A 27 7.48 5.89 -3.73
C PRO A 27 6.84 4.60 -3.23
N ALA A 28 5.53 4.60 -3.05
CA ALA A 28 4.79 3.42 -2.58
C ALA A 28 5.24 2.14 -3.30
N THR A 29 5.51 2.26 -4.60
CA THR A 29 6.03 1.18 -5.45
C THR A 29 7.34 0.57 -4.95
N ARG A 30 8.26 1.35 -4.39
CA ARG A 30 9.51 0.83 -3.83
C ARG A 30 9.24 0.03 -2.56
N ALA A 31 8.43 0.57 -1.66
CA ALA A 31 8.10 -0.12 -0.41
C ALA A 31 7.39 -1.45 -0.69
N LEU A 32 6.48 -1.50 -1.70
CA LEU A 32 5.83 -2.74 -2.11
C LEU A 32 6.82 -3.77 -2.69
N ARG A 33 7.77 -3.32 -3.55
CA ARG A 33 8.82 -4.22 -4.10
C ARG A 33 9.73 -4.76 -3.02
N ASP A 34 10.22 -3.89 -2.14
CA ASP A 34 11.16 -4.26 -1.07
C ASP A 34 10.48 -5.20 -0.04
N PHE A 35 9.15 -5.14 0.07
CA PHE A 35 8.35 -6.07 0.87
C PHE A 35 7.97 -7.34 0.10
N ASP A 36 8.28 -7.39 -1.20
CA ASP A 36 7.90 -8.49 -2.10
C ASP A 36 6.37 -8.75 -2.08
N LEU A 37 5.58 -7.66 -2.18
CA LEU A 37 4.12 -7.75 -2.19
C LEU A 37 3.51 -7.93 -3.58
N PRO A 38 4.07 -7.37 -4.70
CA PRO A 38 3.47 -7.49 -6.01
C PRO A 38 3.23 -8.94 -6.43
N GLY A 39 2.05 -9.20 -7.01
CA GLY A 39 1.61 -10.54 -7.41
C GLY A 39 0.20 -10.85 -6.92
N ARG A 40 -0.29 -12.05 -7.26
CA ARG A 40 -1.60 -12.54 -6.83
C ARG A 40 -1.48 -13.33 -5.54
N TRP A 41 -2.43 -13.10 -4.65
CA TRP A 41 -2.53 -13.75 -3.35
C TRP A 41 -3.95 -14.25 -3.13
N ALA A 42 -4.10 -15.48 -2.63
CA ALA A 42 -5.39 -16.06 -2.27
C ALA A 42 -5.22 -17.07 -1.13
N VAL A 43 -6.31 -17.37 -0.43
CA VAL A 43 -6.33 -18.44 0.58
C VAL A 43 -6.08 -19.79 -0.10
N GLU A 44 -6.74 -20.01 -1.25
CA GLU A 44 -6.61 -21.20 -2.09
C GLU A 44 -6.44 -20.81 -3.55
N CYS A 45 -5.19 -20.81 -4.04
CA CYS A 45 -4.86 -20.36 -5.39
C CYS A 45 -5.48 -21.19 -6.53
N THR A 46 -5.81 -22.45 -6.26
CA THR A 46 -6.40 -23.38 -7.25
C THR A 46 -7.92 -23.29 -7.35
N ARG A 47 -8.55 -22.61 -6.39
CA ARG A 47 -9.99 -22.35 -6.43
C ARG A 47 -10.29 -21.01 -7.06
N PRO A 48 -11.44 -20.87 -7.75
CA PRO A 48 -11.90 -19.56 -8.22
C PRO A 48 -12.08 -18.57 -7.07
N ALA A 49 -12.00 -17.29 -7.40
CA ALA A 49 -12.31 -16.22 -6.46
C ALA A 49 -13.75 -16.32 -5.96
N SER A 50 -13.95 -16.00 -4.69
CA SER A 50 -15.26 -15.94 -4.03
C SER A 50 -15.13 -15.10 -2.75
N PRO A 51 -16.22 -14.69 -2.07
CA PRO A 51 -16.15 -13.97 -0.81
C PRO A 51 -15.40 -14.71 0.31
N LEU A 52 -15.32 -16.04 0.22
CA LEU A 52 -14.55 -16.86 1.15
C LEU A 52 -13.14 -17.21 0.64
N ASN A 53 -12.81 -16.83 -0.59
CA ASN A 53 -11.51 -17.04 -1.22
C ASN A 53 -11.18 -15.83 -2.11
N GLU A 54 -11.06 -14.65 -1.48
CA GLU A 54 -10.67 -13.43 -2.17
C GLU A 54 -9.30 -13.60 -2.85
N HIS A 55 -9.22 -13.16 -4.10
CA HIS A 55 -7.96 -13.05 -4.82
C HIS A 55 -7.54 -11.59 -4.86
N SER A 56 -6.44 -11.25 -4.20
CA SER A 56 -5.86 -9.91 -4.21
C SER A 56 -4.68 -9.86 -5.19
N LEU A 57 -4.75 -8.99 -6.20
CA LEU A 57 -3.67 -8.76 -7.16
C LEU A 57 -3.03 -7.39 -6.91
N PHE A 58 -1.84 -7.40 -6.34
CA PHE A 58 -1.02 -6.20 -6.21
C PHE A 58 -0.20 -5.98 -7.47
N SER A 59 -0.35 -4.82 -8.09
CA SER A 59 0.31 -4.47 -9.35
C SER A 59 1.01 -3.12 -9.28
N LEU A 60 2.10 -3.00 -10.05
CA LEU A 60 2.89 -1.78 -10.18
C LEU A 60 2.95 -1.40 -11.65
N THR A 61 2.71 -0.13 -11.96
CA THR A 61 2.88 0.38 -13.32
C THR A 61 4.30 0.85 -13.57
N SER A 62 4.67 0.99 -14.84
CA SER A 62 5.97 1.56 -15.27
C SER A 62 6.11 3.03 -14.89
N VAL A 63 4.99 3.75 -14.71
CA VAL A 63 4.97 5.16 -14.33
C VAL A 63 4.94 5.38 -12.80
N GLY A 64 5.16 4.31 -12.02
CA GLY A 64 5.33 4.43 -10.57
C GLY A 64 4.03 4.45 -9.78
N MET A 65 2.91 4.04 -10.36
CA MET A 65 1.65 3.85 -9.63
C MET A 65 1.53 2.42 -9.09
N ALA A 66 0.82 2.28 -7.99
CA ALA A 66 0.55 1.00 -7.35
C ALA A 66 -0.96 0.80 -7.14
N TRP A 67 -1.43 -0.41 -7.39
CA TRP A 67 -2.84 -0.79 -7.33
C TRP A 67 -3.01 -2.13 -6.62
N VAL A 68 -4.18 -2.34 -6.07
CA VAL A 68 -4.66 -3.66 -5.68
C VAL A 68 -6.06 -3.87 -6.25
N LEU A 69 -6.24 -5.00 -6.92
CA LEU A 69 -7.56 -5.52 -7.32
C LEU A 69 -7.93 -6.63 -6.34
N ASN A 70 -9.06 -6.48 -5.66
CA ASN A 70 -9.67 -7.53 -4.85
C ASN A 70 -10.83 -8.13 -5.64
N ASP A 71 -10.68 -9.39 -6.02
CA ASP A 71 -11.65 -10.18 -6.79
C ASP A 71 -12.38 -11.13 -5.83
N PHE A 72 -13.70 -11.01 -5.78
CA PHE A 72 -14.59 -11.82 -4.95
C PHE A 72 -15.42 -12.82 -5.76
N GLY A 73 -15.08 -13.00 -7.05
CA GLY A 73 -15.75 -13.94 -7.95
C GLY A 73 -16.81 -13.29 -8.83
N PRO A 74 -17.39 -14.09 -9.75
CA PRO A 74 -18.19 -13.59 -10.87
C PRO A 74 -19.52 -12.92 -10.46
N ASP A 75 -20.01 -13.20 -9.26
CA ASP A 75 -21.26 -12.63 -8.74
C ASP A 75 -21.05 -11.30 -7.98
N TYR A 76 -19.82 -10.82 -7.92
CA TYR A 76 -19.44 -9.62 -7.17
C TYR A 76 -18.57 -8.70 -8.02
N ASP A 77 -18.81 -7.41 -7.93
CA ASP A 77 -17.91 -6.43 -8.52
C ASP A 77 -16.58 -6.46 -7.79
N GLY A 78 -15.49 -6.59 -8.56
CA GLY A 78 -14.14 -6.48 -8.01
C GLY A 78 -13.87 -5.06 -7.52
N MET A 79 -13.15 -4.92 -6.43
CA MET A 79 -12.76 -3.61 -5.89
C MET A 79 -11.32 -3.28 -6.29
N VAL A 80 -11.13 -2.15 -6.97
CA VAL A 80 -9.80 -1.65 -7.35
C VAL A 80 -9.44 -0.47 -6.47
N TYR A 81 -8.33 -0.58 -5.75
CA TYR A 81 -7.79 0.51 -4.95
C TYR A 81 -6.47 0.99 -5.52
N ARG A 82 -6.29 2.30 -5.56
CA ARG A 82 -4.99 2.93 -5.78
C ARG A 82 -4.26 3.00 -4.44
N ILE A 83 -3.03 2.49 -4.39
CA ILE A 83 -2.16 2.60 -3.21
C ILE A 83 -1.43 3.93 -3.29
N VAL A 84 -1.79 4.87 -2.43
CA VAL A 84 -1.27 6.25 -2.44
C VAL A 84 -0.09 6.43 -1.49
N ASP A 85 0.03 5.58 -0.48
CA ASP A 85 1.18 5.54 0.42
C ASP A 85 1.49 4.11 0.83
N ALA A 86 2.77 3.81 1.03
CA ALA A 86 3.24 2.53 1.55
C ALA A 86 4.52 2.73 2.36
N LYS A 87 4.55 2.17 3.57
CA LYS A 87 5.69 2.28 4.47
C LYS A 87 5.90 0.99 5.25
N ARG A 88 7.12 0.50 5.27
CA ARG A 88 7.50 -0.61 6.16
C ARG A 88 7.48 -0.13 7.61
N VAL A 89 6.66 -0.75 8.45
CA VAL A 89 6.47 -0.39 9.86
C VAL A 89 7.10 -1.40 10.82
N ALA A 90 7.39 -2.61 10.32
CA ALA A 90 8.17 -3.64 11.01
C ALA A 90 8.83 -4.55 9.96
N PRO A 91 9.79 -5.43 10.33
CA PRO A 91 10.41 -6.36 9.38
C PRO A 91 9.39 -7.22 8.62
N ASP A 92 8.29 -7.57 9.26
CA ASP A 92 7.19 -8.41 8.76
C ASP A 92 5.91 -7.63 8.45
N LYS A 93 5.91 -6.29 8.55
CA LYS A 93 4.70 -5.48 8.39
C LYS A 93 4.89 -4.29 7.45
N LEU A 94 3.94 -4.12 6.54
CA LEU A 94 3.84 -3.01 5.60
C LEU A 94 2.51 -2.27 5.83
N SER A 95 2.59 -0.99 6.13
CA SER A 95 1.43 -0.09 6.16
C SER A 95 1.15 0.40 4.76
N LEU A 96 -0.13 0.41 4.39
CA LEU A 96 -0.66 0.90 3.11
C LEU A 96 -1.79 1.88 3.35
N ARG A 97 -1.83 2.95 2.58
CA ARG A 97 -3.02 3.79 2.42
C ARG A 97 -3.58 3.59 1.03
N GLN A 98 -4.86 3.24 0.96
CA GLN A 98 -5.55 2.86 -0.27
C GLN A 98 -6.78 3.73 -0.47
N VAL A 99 -7.04 4.10 -1.73
CA VAL A 99 -8.22 4.89 -2.14
C VAL A 99 -8.97 4.08 -3.20
N LEU A 100 -10.25 3.86 -3.00
CA LEU A 100 -11.10 3.16 -3.96
C LEU A 100 -11.19 3.98 -5.25
N THR A 101 -11.01 3.33 -6.42
CA THR A 101 -10.94 4.06 -7.69
C THR A 101 -12.28 4.56 -8.19
N THR A 102 -13.38 3.97 -7.73
CA THR A 102 -14.76 4.36 -8.08
C THR A 102 -15.32 5.41 -7.12
N ASP A 103 -14.70 5.62 -5.96
CA ASP A 103 -15.12 6.59 -4.95
C ASP A 103 -13.92 7.03 -4.10
N ASP A 104 -13.36 8.18 -4.40
CA ASP A 104 -12.18 8.73 -3.71
C ASP A 104 -12.44 9.07 -2.22
N SER A 105 -13.69 9.10 -1.77
CA SER A 105 -14.02 9.27 -0.35
C SER A 105 -13.78 8.00 0.47
N VAL A 106 -13.75 6.84 -0.19
CA VAL A 106 -13.47 5.55 0.45
C VAL A 106 -11.97 5.34 0.55
N VAL A 107 -11.44 5.62 1.74
CA VAL A 107 -10.00 5.47 2.06
C VAL A 107 -9.83 4.42 3.14
N LEU A 108 -8.88 3.51 2.93
CA LEU A 108 -8.50 2.48 3.89
C LEU A 108 -7.03 2.64 4.29
N ASP A 109 -6.78 2.71 5.58
CA ASP A 109 -5.46 2.52 6.17
C ASP A 109 -5.34 1.06 6.61
N MET A 110 -4.36 0.35 6.08
CA MET A 110 -4.19 -1.09 6.27
C MET A 110 -2.75 -1.43 6.64
N VAL A 111 -2.57 -2.43 7.48
CA VAL A 111 -1.26 -3.06 7.69
C VAL A 111 -1.35 -4.51 7.23
N ILE A 112 -0.48 -4.86 6.28
CA ILE A 112 -0.28 -6.25 5.86
C ILE A 112 0.87 -6.84 6.68
N MET A 113 0.65 -8.03 7.22
CA MET A 113 1.66 -8.86 7.85
C MET A 113 2.08 -9.98 6.88
N LYS A 114 3.38 -10.22 6.77
CA LYS A 114 3.97 -11.29 5.95
C LYS A 114 4.68 -12.31 6.84
N ASP A 115 4.44 -13.59 6.56
CA ASP A 115 5.16 -14.72 7.14
C ASP A 115 5.58 -15.65 6.00
N SER A 116 6.87 -15.62 5.67
CA SER A 116 7.43 -16.33 4.50
C SER A 116 6.70 -15.98 3.20
N GLU A 117 6.01 -16.94 2.59
CA GLU A 117 5.26 -16.81 1.34
C GLU A 117 3.75 -16.57 1.58
N ARG A 118 3.37 -16.13 2.77
CA ARG A 118 1.98 -15.84 3.12
C ARG A 118 1.83 -14.42 3.63
N ILE A 119 0.68 -13.82 3.32
CA ILE A 119 0.29 -12.50 3.84
C ILE A 119 -1.08 -12.59 4.51
N ARG A 120 -1.36 -11.67 5.41
CA ARG A 120 -2.71 -11.42 5.94
C ARG A 120 -2.88 -9.95 6.32
N ILE A 121 -4.11 -9.51 6.42
CA ILE A 121 -4.43 -8.20 7.00
C ILE A 121 -4.19 -8.28 8.51
N TRP A 122 -3.26 -7.47 9.01
CA TRP A 122 -2.98 -7.34 10.44
C TRP A 122 -3.86 -6.29 11.10
N SER A 123 -4.02 -5.15 10.45
CA SER A 123 -4.98 -4.12 10.86
C SER A 123 -5.58 -3.43 9.64
N SER A 124 -6.79 -2.93 9.78
CA SER A 124 -7.44 -2.11 8.77
C SER A 124 -8.46 -1.18 9.43
N GLN A 125 -8.49 0.06 8.95
CA GLN A 125 -9.47 1.06 9.39
C GLN A 125 -9.83 1.99 8.22
N THR A 126 -11.01 2.58 8.30
CA THR A 126 -11.46 3.64 7.38
C THR A 126 -10.86 4.99 7.78
N ALA A 127 -10.94 5.99 6.89
CA ALA A 127 -10.39 7.33 7.14
C ALA A 127 -11.03 8.04 8.34
N ASP A 128 -12.29 7.75 8.65
CA ASP A 128 -13.02 8.25 9.81
C ASP A 128 -12.71 7.49 11.13
N GLY A 129 -11.77 6.52 11.05
CA GLY A 129 -11.27 5.79 12.21
C GLY A 129 -12.09 4.56 12.60
N ASN A 130 -13.10 4.15 11.79
CA ASN A 130 -13.80 2.88 12.04
C ASN A 130 -12.85 1.71 11.81
N VAL A 131 -12.59 0.94 12.89
CA VAL A 131 -11.69 -0.22 12.86
C VAL A 131 -12.40 -1.43 12.27
N LEU A 132 -11.86 -1.99 11.19
CA LEU A 132 -12.35 -3.20 10.53
C LEU A 132 -11.59 -4.45 10.98
N VAL A 133 -10.28 -4.31 11.19
CA VAL A 133 -9.39 -5.38 11.65
C VAL A 133 -8.42 -4.83 12.70
N ARG A 134 -8.25 -5.57 13.80
CA ARG A 134 -7.25 -5.26 14.84
C ARG A 134 -6.44 -6.50 15.16
N GLU A 135 -5.11 -6.40 15.03
CA GLU A 135 -4.17 -7.51 15.33
C GLU A 135 -4.55 -8.84 14.67
N GLY A 136 -5.02 -8.76 13.43
CA GLY A 136 -5.47 -9.93 12.65
C GLY A 136 -6.81 -10.47 13.06
N THR A 137 -7.61 -9.76 13.88
CA THR A 137 -8.97 -10.13 14.28
C THR A 137 -9.98 -9.17 13.64
N ILE A 138 -11.05 -9.68 13.06
CA ILE A 138 -12.12 -8.90 12.42
C ILE A 138 -12.98 -8.27 13.50
N ALA A 139 -13.14 -6.94 13.48
CA ALA A 139 -13.82 -6.20 14.54
C ALA A 139 -15.31 -6.53 14.68
N SER A 140 -15.99 -6.88 13.58
CA SER A 140 -17.41 -7.24 13.56
C SER A 140 -17.67 -8.77 13.70
N GLY A 141 -16.60 -9.57 13.76
CA GLY A 141 -16.70 -11.02 13.73
C GLY A 141 -16.27 -11.64 15.07
N ASN A 142 -17.09 -12.41 15.72
CA ASN A 142 -16.88 -13.15 16.96
C ASN A 142 -15.45 -13.77 17.08
N ASP A 143 -14.44 -12.95 17.34
CA ASP A 143 -12.99 -13.30 17.37
C ASP A 143 -12.46 -13.99 16.10
N GLN A 144 -13.16 -13.81 14.97
CA GLN A 144 -12.72 -14.37 13.69
C GLN A 144 -11.43 -13.71 13.24
N ARG A 145 -10.41 -14.51 12.98
CA ARG A 145 -9.12 -14.03 12.46
C ARG A 145 -9.14 -13.87 10.95
N THR A 146 -8.41 -12.87 10.46
CA THR A 146 -8.09 -12.74 9.04
C THR A 146 -7.32 -13.98 8.57
N ARG A 147 -7.62 -14.42 7.36
CA ARG A 147 -6.99 -15.61 6.78
C ARG A 147 -5.60 -15.29 6.24
N TRP A 148 -4.76 -16.30 6.23
CA TRP A 148 -3.51 -16.26 5.49
C TRP A 148 -3.77 -16.55 4.02
N ALA A 149 -3.29 -15.68 3.15
CA ALA A 149 -3.26 -15.85 1.71
C ALA A 149 -1.84 -16.24 1.27
N GLY A 150 -1.72 -17.27 0.48
CA GLY A 150 -0.47 -17.68 -0.16
C GLY A 150 -0.28 -16.95 -1.48
N ARG A 151 0.95 -16.90 -1.97
CA ARG A 151 1.27 -16.38 -3.31
C ARG A 151 0.80 -17.35 -4.38
N CYS A 152 0.00 -16.88 -5.35
CA CYS A 152 -0.53 -17.68 -6.44
C CYS A 152 0.34 -17.55 -7.70
N GLY A 153 0.83 -18.70 -8.21
CA GLY A 153 1.60 -18.75 -9.46
C GLY A 153 3.07 -18.41 -9.31
N GLU A 154 3.86 -18.78 -10.32
CA GLU A 154 5.25 -18.37 -10.42
C GLU A 154 5.34 -16.85 -10.52
N ARG A 155 6.43 -16.27 -10.00
CA ARG A 155 6.83 -14.88 -10.21
C ARG A 155 7.05 -14.64 -11.72
N ARG A 156 5.98 -14.58 -12.52
CA ARG A 156 6.13 -14.00 -13.84
C ARG A 156 6.43 -12.53 -13.62
N ALA A 157 7.69 -12.15 -13.85
CA ALA A 157 8.04 -10.78 -14.06
C ALA A 157 6.99 -10.21 -15.03
N MET A 158 6.16 -9.26 -14.55
CA MET A 158 5.26 -8.54 -15.44
C MET A 158 6.14 -7.89 -16.50
N GLN A 159 6.11 -8.42 -17.71
CA GLN A 159 6.67 -7.72 -18.86
C GLN A 159 5.85 -6.43 -19.01
N PRO A 160 6.50 -5.25 -19.04
CA PRO A 160 5.79 -4.01 -19.33
C PRO A 160 5.23 -4.11 -20.75
N GLY A 161 3.92 -4.11 -20.89
CA GLY A 161 3.29 -3.99 -22.20
C GLY A 161 2.25 -5.04 -22.61
N SER A 162 1.80 -5.95 -21.74
CA SER A 162 0.64 -6.77 -22.07
C SER A 162 -0.65 -5.97 -21.84
N PRO A 163 -1.46 -5.71 -22.87
CA PRO A 163 -2.79 -5.13 -22.69
C PRO A 163 -3.67 -6.10 -21.89
N LEU A 164 -4.52 -5.54 -21.08
CA LEU A 164 -5.64 -6.25 -20.45
C LEU A 164 -6.60 -6.63 -21.59
N GLU A 165 -6.64 -7.88 -22.00
CA GLU A 165 -7.74 -8.46 -22.76
C GLU A 165 -8.84 -8.93 -21.81
#